data_1e89b27aded86f140094192060896702
#
_entry.id   1e89b27aded86f140094192060896702
#
_cell.length_a   1.000
_cell.length_b   1.000
_cell.length_c   1.000
_cell.angle_alpha   90.00
_cell.angle_beta   90.00
_cell.angle_gamma   90.00
#
_symmetry.space_group_name_H-M   'P 1'
#
loop_
_entity.id
_entity.type
_entity.pdbx_description
1 polymer ?
#
loop_
_entity_poly.entity_id
_entity_poly.type
_entity_poly.pdbx_seq_one_letter_code
_entity_poly.pdbx_strand_id
1 'polypeptide(L)'
;ILVEFMPILFGLSISIPIFFFGDWDYGLIVGALIWSIGGTIFLIILGLILRLVGVEYDLQKKEAAYRKILVIAEDDGTIRPKTLEELFDGVRGIHFLSYLRYLYFNIGRIAYLQANVLSAYVFLAPAIVAGAVTLGVMQQIIRAFGRVEGSMQYLLKAWPTIIELASVYKRLREFEAKLKIVDDKEHAID
;
A
#
# COMPACT_ATOMS: atom_id res chain seq x y z
N ILE A 1 -6.98 4.00 -20.56
CA ILE A 1 -7.86 4.75 -19.61
C ILE A 1 -7.24 6.12 -19.31
N LEU A 2 -6.00 6.19 -18.82
CA LEU A 2 -5.34 7.47 -18.48
C LEU A 2 -5.21 8.38 -19.71
N VAL A 3 -4.81 7.82 -20.84
CA VAL A 3 -4.62 8.54 -22.11
C VAL A 3 -5.94 9.08 -22.69
N GLU A 4 -7.06 8.42 -22.42
CA GLU A 4 -8.38 8.86 -22.91
C GLU A 4 -8.95 10.05 -22.13
N PHE A 5 -8.62 10.18 -20.84
CA PHE A 5 -9.14 11.25 -19.98
C PHE A 5 -8.23 12.46 -19.88
N MET A 6 -6.94 12.32 -20.19
CA MET A 6 -5.98 13.43 -20.20
C MET A 6 -6.41 14.59 -21.12
N PRO A 7 -6.88 14.36 -22.36
CA PRO A 7 -7.33 15.46 -23.24
C PRO A 7 -8.53 16.22 -22.67
N ILE A 8 -9.42 15.53 -21.92
CA ILE A 8 -10.57 16.16 -21.28
C ILE A 8 -10.12 17.10 -20.16
N LEU A 9 -9.23 16.64 -19.29
CA LEU A 9 -8.65 17.48 -18.24
C LEU A 9 -7.84 18.64 -18.80
N PHE A 10 -7.10 18.38 -19.87
CA PHE A 10 -6.31 19.38 -20.57
C PHE A 10 -7.19 20.49 -21.17
N GLY A 11 -8.26 20.12 -21.89
CA GLY A 11 -9.19 21.06 -22.45
C GLY A 11 -9.98 21.88 -21.43
N LEU A 12 -10.31 21.27 -20.29
CA LEU A 12 -11.02 21.92 -19.19
C LEU A 12 -10.11 22.81 -18.34
N SER A 13 -8.80 22.49 -18.26
CA SER A 13 -7.84 23.22 -17.44
C SER A 13 -7.49 24.61 -18.02
N ILE A 14 -7.61 24.78 -19.33
CA ILE A 14 -7.22 26.03 -20.03
C ILE A 14 -8.06 27.25 -19.61
N SER A 15 -9.29 27.05 -19.12
CA SER A 15 -10.24 28.14 -18.89
C SER A 15 -10.77 28.27 -17.46
N ILE A 16 -10.24 27.51 -16.52
CA ILE A 16 -10.80 27.42 -15.17
C ILE A 16 -9.80 27.86 -14.11
N PRO A 17 -10.09 28.89 -13.30
CA PRO A 17 -9.26 29.29 -12.19
C PRO A 17 -9.27 28.20 -11.09
N ILE A 18 -8.09 27.83 -10.58
CA ILE A 18 -7.91 26.74 -9.62
C ILE A 18 -7.28 27.30 -8.34
N PHE A 19 -7.71 26.80 -7.19
CA PHE A 19 -7.38 27.33 -5.88
C PHE A 19 -5.87 27.52 -5.62
N PHE A 20 -5.05 26.53 -6.02
CA PHE A 20 -3.60 26.58 -5.78
C PHE A 20 -2.78 27.09 -6.97
N PHE A 21 -3.33 27.07 -8.17
CA PHE A 21 -2.58 27.33 -9.41
C PHE A 21 -3.09 28.57 -10.17
N GLY A 22 -4.15 29.24 -9.68
CA GLY A 22 -4.72 30.42 -10.31
C GLY A 22 -5.17 30.14 -11.76
N ASP A 23 -4.81 31.02 -12.68
CA ASP A 23 -5.17 30.94 -14.11
C ASP A 23 -4.17 30.12 -14.95
N TRP A 24 -3.44 29.19 -14.30
CA TRP A 24 -2.47 28.36 -15.01
C TRP A 24 -3.16 27.32 -15.89
N ASP A 25 -2.82 27.30 -17.18
CA ASP A 25 -3.50 26.48 -18.20
C ASP A 25 -3.57 24.98 -17.91
N TYR A 26 -2.58 24.44 -17.18
CA TYR A 26 -2.48 23.03 -16.85
C TYR A 26 -2.68 22.72 -15.37
N GLY A 27 -3.14 23.69 -14.60
CA GLY A 27 -3.20 23.60 -13.14
C GLY A 27 -3.98 22.41 -12.61
N LEU A 28 -5.07 22.03 -13.28
CA LEU A 28 -5.91 20.91 -12.87
C LEU A 28 -5.23 19.55 -13.05
N ILE A 29 -4.49 19.40 -14.16
CA ILE A 29 -3.72 18.16 -14.44
C ILE A 29 -2.56 18.05 -13.45
N VAL A 30 -1.82 19.13 -13.27
CA VAL A 30 -0.68 19.19 -12.35
C VAL A 30 -1.14 18.98 -10.92
N GLY A 31 -2.27 19.59 -10.53
CA GLY A 31 -2.88 19.36 -9.21
C GLY A 31 -3.26 17.89 -8.96
N ALA A 32 -3.89 17.25 -9.95
CA ALA A 32 -4.23 15.83 -9.88
C ALA A 32 -2.99 14.93 -9.74
N LEU A 33 -1.93 15.23 -10.51
CA LEU A 33 -0.68 14.47 -10.46
C LEU A 33 0.04 14.64 -9.12
N ILE A 34 0.18 15.88 -8.63
CA ILE A 34 0.82 16.17 -7.34
C ILE A 34 0.05 15.50 -6.21
N TRP A 35 -1.28 15.58 -6.21
CA TRP A 35 -2.13 14.94 -5.22
C TRP A 35 -1.96 13.42 -5.22
N SER A 36 -1.98 12.79 -6.40
CA SER A 36 -1.83 11.35 -6.55
C SER A 36 -0.46 10.84 -6.13
N ILE A 37 0.61 11.52 -6.55
CA ILE A 37 1.99 11.19 -6.16
C ILE A 37 2.17 11.39 -4.64
N GLY A 38 1.69 12.52 -4.11
CA GLY A 38 1.74 12.83 -2.67
C GLY A 38 1.04 11.77 -1.83
N GLY A 39 -0.14 11.33 -2.25
CA GLY A 39 -0.86 10.25 -1.58
C GLY A 39 -0.17 8.90 -1.65
N THR A 40 0.46 8.59 -2.78
CA THR A 40 1.27 7.37 -2.91
C THR A 40 2.44 7.40 -1.94
N ILE A 41 3.19 8.49 -1.89
CA ILE A 41 4.31 8.68 -0.96
C ILE A 41 3.83 8.60 0.50
N PHE A 42 2.72 9.26 0.84
CA PHE A 42 2.12 9.20 2.16
C PHE A 42 1.82 7.77 2.62
N LEU A 43 1.22 6.94 1.75
CA LEU A 43 0.89 5.56 2.11
C LEU A 43 2.11 4.65 2.16
N ILE A 44 3.14 4.90 1.34
CA ILE A 44 4.43 4.21 1.45
C ILE A 44 5.06 4.51 2.82
N ILE A 45 5.13 5.77 3.20
CA ILE A 45 5.68 6.20 4.50
C ILE A 45 4.87 5.57 5.64
N LEU A 46 3.54 5.60 5.57
CA LEU A 46 2.68 4.97 6.57
C LEU A 46 2.95 3.47 6.70
N GLY A 47 3.10 2.75 5.59
CA GLY A 47 3.46 1.33 5.55
C GLY A 47 4.83 1.04 6.18
N LEU A 48 5.81 1.91 5.94
CA LEU A 48 7.15 1.82 6.54
C LEU A 48 7.13 2.10 8.05
N ILE A 49 6.41 3.14 8.50
CA ILE A 49 6.25 3.47 9.93
C ILE A 49 5.60 2.31 10.68
N LEU A 50 4.57 1.71 10.10
CA LEU A 50 3.88 0.55 10.69
C LEU A 50 4.69 -0.75 10.57
N ARG A 51 5.83 -0.74 9.86
CA ARG A 51 6.72 -1.90 9.66
C ARG A 51 5.95 -3.15 9.17
N LEU A 52 5.03 -2.96 8.23
CA LEU A 52 4.13 -4.01 7.75
C LEU A 52 4.89 -5.21 7.19
N VAL A 53 5.91 -4.98 6.36
CA VAL A 53 6.75 -6.05 5.80
C VAL A 53 7.46 -6.85 6.89
N GLY A 54 7.91 -6.19 7.96
CA GLY A 54 8.57 -6.86 9.08
C GLY A 54 7.64 -7.77 9.86
N VAL A 55 6.41 -7.31 10.12
CA VAL A 55 5.42 -8.11 10.86
C VAL A 55 4.94 -9.30 10.05
N GLU A 56 4.71 -9.10 8.76
CA GLU A 56 4.33 -10.18 7.85
C GLU A 56 5.42 -11.26 7.77
N TYR A 57 6.67 -10.83 7.66
CA TYR A 57 7.81 -11.74 7.70
C TYR A 57 7.90 -12.53 9.01
N ASP A 58 7.76 -11.86 10.18
CA ASP A 58 7.81 -12.48 11.48
C ASP A 58 6.63 -13.45 11.70
N LEU A 59 5.45 -13.11 11.18
CA LEU A 59 4.27 -13.96 11.19
C LEU A 59 4.53 -15.27 10.44
N GLN A 60 4.96 -15.18 9.19
CA GLN A 60 5.25 -16.35 8.36
C GLN A 60 6.36 -17.23 8.98
N LYS A 61 7.38 -16.62 9.58
CA LYS A 61 8.46 -17.32 10.26
C LYS A 61 7.97 -18.10 11.47
N LYS A 62 7.14 -17.48 12.32
CA LYS A 62 6.56 -18.14 13.52
C LYS A 62 5.58 -19.24 13.14
N GLU A 63 4.74 -19.02 12.13
CA GLU A 63 3.85 -20.07 11.62
C GLU A 63 4.63 -21.25 11.06
N ALA A 64 5.68 -21.02 10.30
CA ALA A 64 6.50 -22.09 9.76
C ALA A 64 7.19 -22.90 10.88
N ALA A 65 7.66 -22.24 11.93
CA ALA A 65 8.24 -22.89 13.10
C ALA A 65 7.20 -23.76 13.84
N TYR A 66 6.00 -23.22 14.05
CA TYR A 66 4.90 -23.94 14.68
C TYR A 66 4.49 -25.18 13.88
N ARG A 67 4.30 -25.05 12.57
CA ARG A 67 3.96 -26.18 11.68
C ARG A 67 5.04 -27.26 11.69
N LYS A 68 6.32 -26.87 11.67
CA LYS A 68 7.43 -27.83 11.72
C LYS A 68 7.40 -28.68 13.01
N ILE A 69 7.17 -28.03 14.16
CA ILE A 69 7.12 -28.74 15.44
C ILE A 69 5.85 -29.58 15.57
N LEU A 70 4.73 -29.13 15.01
CA LEU A 70 3.49 -29.90 14.97
C LEU A 70 3.67 -31.24 14.23
N VAL A 71 4.33 -31.21 13.07
CA VAL A 71 4.62 -32.42 12.28
C VAL A 71 5.53 -33.37 13.04
N ILE A 72 6.58 -32.86 13.71
CA ILE A 72 7.48 -33.70 14.52
C ILE A 72 6.74 -34.29 15.74
N ALA A 73 5.83 -33.51 16.36
CA ALA A 73 5.03 -33.96 17.47
C ALA A 73 4.08 -35.10 17.11
N GLU A 74 3.55 -35.07 15.88
CA GLU A 74 2.66 -36.11 15.37
C GLU A 74 3.42 -37.42 15.09
N ASP A 75 4.67 -37.33 14.62
CA ASP A 75 5.48 -38.47 14.21
C ASP A 75 6.17 -39.17 15.42
N ASP A 76 6.73 -38.41 16.34
CA ASP A 76 7.54 -38.96 17.45
C ASP A 76 6.84 -39.03 18.82
N GLY A 77 5.73 -38.33 19.03
CA GLY A 77 5.01 -38.29 20.31
C GLY A 77 5.84 -37.73 21.50
N THR A 78 7.04 -37.22 21.23
CA THR A 78 8.04 -36.86 22.26
C THR A 78 7.98 -35.38 22.66
N ILE A 79 7.21 -34.56 21.96
CA ILE A 79 7.15 -33.11 22.21
C ILE A 79 6.26 -32.81 23.42
N ARG A 80 6.83 -32.05 24.34
CA ARG A 80 6.10 -31.63 25.54
C ARG A 80 4.94 -30.69 25.16
N PRO A 81 3.72 -30.90 25.68
CA PRO A 81 2.56 -30.04 25.41
C PRO A 81 2.79 -28.56 25.66
N LYS A 82 3.60 -28.22 26.68
CA LYS A 82 3.96 -26.85 27.02
C LYS A 82 4.71 -26.12 25.90
N THR A 83 5.59 -26.80 25.19
CA THR A 83 6.35 -26.19 24.08
C THR A 83 5.43 -25.83 22.91
N LEU A 84 4.40 -26.66 22.66
CA LEU A 84 3.41 -26.40 21.61
C LEU A 84 2.51 -25.22 21.98
N GLU A 85 2.10 -25.11 23.24
CA GLU A 85 1.29 -24.02 23.78
C GLU A 85 2.04 -22.67 23.70
N GLU A 86 3.31 -22.64 24.12
CA GLU A 86 4.16 -21.43 24.03
C GLU A 86 4.34 -20.95 22.58
N LEU A 87 4.51 -21.88 21.64
CA LEU A 87 4.63 -21.55 20.22
C LEU A 87 3.31 -21.03 19.64
N PHE A 88 2.20 -21.64 20.04
CA PHE A 88 0.87 -21.18 19.63
C PHE A 88 0.56 -19.78 20.15
N ASP A 89 0.86 -19.49 21.41
CA ASP A 89 0.71 -18.16 21.98
C ASP A 89 1.61 -17.12 21.27
N GLY A 90 2.81 -17.52 20.87
CA GLY A 90 3.68 -16.71 20.05
C GLY A 90 3.11 -16.39 18.68
N VAL A 91 2.46 -17.36 18.02
CA VAL A 91 1.77 -17.18 16.74
C VAL A 91 0.53 -16.29 16.92
N ARG A 92 -0.28 -16.54 17.94
CA ARG A 92 -1.47 -15.75 18.26
C ARG A 92 -1.13 -14.26 18.50
N GLY A 93 -0.06 -14.00 19.27
CA GLY A 93 0.38 -12.64 19.58
C GLY A 93 0.82 -11.87 18.34
N ILE A 94 1.56 -12.52 17.42
CA ILE A 94 2.01 -11.86 16.19
C ILE A 94 0.86 -11.64 15.21
N HIS A 95 -0.13 -12.54 15.15
CA HIS A 95 -1.35 -12.34 14.37
C HIS A 95 -2.11 -11.11 14.84
N PHE A 96 -2.33 -10.97 16.14
CA PHE A 96 -3.02 -9.81 16.70
C PHE A 96 -2.27 -8.50 16.38
N LEU A 97 -0.95 -8.49 16.51
CA LEU A 97 -0.12 -7.34 16.15
C LEU A 97 -0.21 -7.01 14.65
N SER A 98 -0.21 -8.04 13.80
CA SER A 98 -0.38 -7.89 12.35
C SER A 98 -1.72 -7.26 12.02
N TYR A 99 -2.83 -7.80 12.56
CA TYR A 99 -4.16 -7.24 12.36
C TYR A 99 -4.27 -5.78 12.80
N LEU A 100 -3.70 -5.42 13.95
CA LEU A 100 -3.70 -4.04 14.43
C LEU A 100 -2.97 -3.10 13.47
N ARG A 101 -1.79 -3.48 12.99
CA ARG A 101 -1.02 -2.67 12.04
C ARG A 101 -1.72 -2.54 10.70
N TYR A 102 -2.27 -3.62 10.18
CA TYR A 102 -3.09 -3.57 8.95
C TYR A 102 -4.37 -2.74 9.14
N LEU A 103 -5.00 -2.77 10.31
CA LEU A 103 -6.13 -1.92 10.63
C LEU A 103 -5.76 -0.43 10.55
N TYR A 104 -4.66 -0.01 11.20
CA TYR A 104 -4.20 1.37 11.14
C TYR A 104 -3.82 1.80 9.71
N PHE A 105 -3.15 0.91 8.97
CA PHE A 105 -2.85 1.17 7.56
C PHE A 105 -4.12 1.34 6.73
N ASN A 106 -5.12 0.49 6.90
CA ASN A 106 -6.39 0.56 6.19
C ASN A 106 -7.17 1.82 6.56
N ILE A 107 -7.18 2.24 7.81
CA ILE A 107 -7.78 3.51 8.24
C ILE A 107 -7.11 4.67 7.50
N GLY A 108 -5.79 4.74 7.49
CA GLY A 108 -5.05 5.79 6.76
C GLY A 108 -5.32 5.75 5.25
N ARG A 109 -5.40 4.58 4.66
CA ARG A 109 -5.74 4.39 3.24
C ARG A 109 -7.16 4.87 2.93
N ILE A 110 -8.15 4.49 3.75
CA ILE A 110 -9.54 4.91 3.55
C ILE A 110 -9.67 6.41 3.76
N ALA A 111 -9.02 6.98 4.78
CA ALA A 111 -9.01 8.41 5.01
C ALA A 111 -8.44 9.18 3.80
N TYR A 112 -7.32 8.71 3.22
CA TYR A 112 -6.78 9.28 2.00
C TYR A 112 -7.74 9.16 0.82
N LEU A 113 -8.38 8.00 0.61
CA LEU A 113 -9.36 7.80 -0.47
C LEU A 113 -10.57 8.73 -0.33
N GLN A 114 -11.03 9.00 0.88
CA GLN A 114 -12.11 9.96 1.13
C GLN A 114 -11.65 11.41 0.93
N ALA A 115 -10.47 11.76 1.43
CA ALA A 115 -9.87 13.07 1.19
C ALA A 115 -9.70 13.36 -0.31
N ASN A 116 -9.44 12.33 -1.09
CA ASN A 116 -9.32 12.39 -2.53
C ASN A 116 -10.62 12.86 -3.22
N VAL A 117 -11.75 12.31 -2.83
CA VAL A 117 -13.05 12.74 -3.36
C VAL A 117 -13.26 14.24 -3.09
N LEU A 118 -12.84 14.73 -1.91
CA LEU A 118 -12.95 16.14 -1.53
C LEU A 118 -11.96 17.04 -2.28
N SER A 119 -10.78 16.52 -2.62
CA SER A 119 -9.71 17.32 -3.25
C SER A 119 -10.16 17.93 -4.59
N ALA A 120 -10.90 17.19 -5.39
CA ALA A 120 -11.43 17.69 -6.66
C ALA A 120 -12.38 18.88 -6.45
N TYR A 121 -13.21 18.86 -5.41
CA TYR A 121 -14.08 20.00 -5.09
C TYR A 121 -13.30 21.19 -4.56
N VAL A 122 -12.27 20.96 -3.74
CA VAL A 122 -11.41 22.02 -3.22
C VAL A 122 -10.65 22.71 -4.36
N PHE A 123 -10.10 21.97 -5.30
CA PHE A 123 -9.43 22.54 -6.47
C PHE A 123 -10.37 23.39 -7.33
N LEU A 124 -11.63 22.97 -7.47
CA LEU A 124 -12.65 23.68 -8.27
C LEU A 124 -13.39 24.78 -7.50
N ALA A 125 -13.20 24.88 -6.19
CA ALA A 125 -13.95 25.83 -5.35
C ALA A 125 -13.96 27.27 -5.89
N PRO A 126 -12.85 27.90 -6.33
CA PRO A 126 -12.89 29.27 -6.85
C PRO A 126 -13.71 29.36 -8.14
N ALA A 127 -13.63 28.40 -9.03
CA ALA A 127 -14.40 28.38 -10.28
C ALA A 127 -15.90 28.20 -10.01
N ILE A 128 -16.27 27.42 -9.00
CA ILE A 128 -17.65 27.24 -8.57
C ILE A 128 -18.21 28.53 -7.96
N VAL A 129 -17.45 29.18 -7.08
CA VAL A 129 -17.84 30.46 -6.43
C VAL A 129 -17.96 31.58 -7.43
N ALA A 130 -17.09 31.64 -8.42
CA ALA A 130 -17.14 32.63 -9.52
C ALA A 130 -18.27 32.38 -10.50
N GLY A 131 -19.03 31.26 -10.38
CA GLY A 131 -20.07 30.92 -11.33
C GLY A 131 -19.55 30.56 -12.75
N ALA A 132 -18.24 30.37 -12.90
CA ALA A 132 -17.59 30.09 -14.17
C ALA A 132 -17.88 28.66 -14.69
N VAL A 133 -18.36 27.76 -13.84
CA VAL A 133 -18.56 26.35 -14.14
C VAL A 133 -20.01 25.95 -13.88
N THR A 134 -20.67 25.38 -14.91
CA THR A 134 -22.01 24.79 -14.73
C THR A 134 -21.93 23.48 -13.98
N LEU A 135 -23.06 23.08 -13.34
CA LEU A 135 -23.14 21.81 -12.60
C LEU A 135 -22.75 20.60 -13.46
N GLY A 136 -23.12 20.60 -14.75
CA GLY A 136 -22.78 19.52 -15.69
C GLY A 136 -21.28 19.43 -15.95
N VAL A 137 -20.63 20.56 -16.19
CA VAL A 137 -19.18 20.65 -16.40
C VAL A 137 -18.43 20.25 -15.11
N MET A 138 -18.88 20.72 -13.95
CA MET A 138 -18.32 20.32 -12.65
C MET A 138 -18.33 18.80 -12.49
N GLN A 139 -19.45 18.14 -12.75
CA GLN A 139 -19.56 16.68 -12.66
C GLN A 139 -18.66 15.95 -13.66
N GLN A 140 -18.46 16.53 -14.84
CA GLN A 140 -17.55 15.98 -15.85
C GLN A 140 -16.10 16.03 -15.39
N ILE A 141 -15.68 17.18 -14.83
CA ILE A 141 -14.32 17.38 -14.28
C ILE A 141 -14.06 16.41 -13.13
N ILE A 142 -14.98 16.30 -12.16
CA ILE A 142 -14.83 15.41 -11.01
C ILE A 142 -14.71 13.95 -11.46
N ARG A 143 -15.49 13.53 -12.44
CA ARG A 143 -15.38 12.16 -13.00
C ARG A 143 -14.05 11.93 -13.72
N ALA A 144 -13.60 12.91 -14.51
CA ALA A 144 -12.30 12.83 -15.20
C ALA A 144 -11.14 12.79 -14.18
N PHE A 145 -11.16 13.65 -13.16
CA PHE A 145 -10.21 13.69 -12.08
C PHE A 145 -10.14 12.35 -11.35
N GLY A 146 -11.29 11.80 -10.93
CA GLY A 146 -11.37 10.50 -10.27
C GLY A 146 -10.89 9.33 -11.14
N ARG A 147 -10.99 9.41 -12.45
CA ARG A 147 -10.47 8.38 -13.38
C ARG A 147 -8.95 8.41 -13.46
N VAL A 148 -8.35 9.58 -13.61
CA VAL A 148 -6.88 9.75 -13.61
C VAL A 148 -6.31 9.22 -12.31
N GLU A 149 -6.86 9.65 -11.20
CA GLU A 149 -6.41 9.29 -9.87
C GLU A 149 -6.64 7.82 -9.55
N GLY A 150 -7.80 7.25 -9.90
CA GLY A 150 -8.07 5.83 -9.73
C GLY A 150 -7.07 4.93 -10.46
N SER A 151 -6.54 5.37 -11.59
CA SER A 151 -5.47 4.67 -12.32
C SER A 151 -4.14 4.74 -11.59
N MET A 152 -3.80 5.90 -11.01
CA MET A 152 -2.59 6.07 -10.21
C MET A 152 -2.65 5.31 -8.87
N GLN A 153 -3.85 5.19 -8.28
CA GLN A 153 -4.07 4.47 -7.03
C GLN A 153 -4.05 2.94 -7.16
N TYR A 154 -3.93 2.38 -8.37
CA TYR A 154 -3.84 0.94 -8.55
C TYR A 154 -2.71 0.32 -7.71
N LEU A 155 -1.56 0.99 -7.65
CA LEU A 155 -0.42 0.57 -6.83
C LEU A 155 -0.78 0.49 -5.34
N LEU A 156 -1.59 1.44 -4.85
CA LEU A 156 -2.03 1.49 -3.47
C LEU A 156 -3.00 0.37 -3.11
N LYS A 157 -3.85 -0.01 -4.06
CA LYS A 157 -4.79 -1.15 -3.90
C LYS A 157 -4.03 -2.47 -3.87
N ALA A 158 -2.93 -2.58 -4.61
CA ALA A 158 -2.06 -3.76 -4.64
C ALA A 158 -1.05 -3.80 -3.46
N TRP A 159 -1.05 -2.81 -2.57
CA TRP A 159 -0.06 -2.70 -1.49
C TRP A 159 0.05 -3.94 -0.60
N PRO A 160 -1.04 -4.61 -0.15
CA PRO A 160 -0.95 -5.84 0.62
C PRO A 160 -0.18 -6.93 -0.11
N THR A 161 -0.44 -7.10 -1.40
CA THR A 161 0.26 -8.07 -2.26
C THR A 161 1.75 -7.74 -2.40
N ILE A 162 2.09 -6.45 -2.47
CA ILE A 162 3.50 -6.00 -2.52
C ILE A 162 4.22 -6.33 -1.20
N ILE A 163 3.56 -6.15 -0.06
CA ILE A 163 4.10 -6.49 1.26
C ILE A 163 4.36 -8.01 1.35
N GLU A 164 3.41 -8.81 0.92
CA GLU A 164 3.53 -10.26 0.90
C GLU A 164 4.71 -10.70 0.01
N LEU A 165 4.80 -10.17 -1.21
CA LEU A 165 5.92 -10.43 -2.12
C LEU A 165 7.26 -10.04 -1.50
N ALA A 166 7.34 -8.87 -0.86
CA ALA A 166 8.55 -8.41 -0.20
C ALA A 166 8.96 -9.33 0.96
N SER A 167 7.99 -9.88 1.70
CA SER A 167 8.26 -10.82 2.78
C SER A 167 8.79 -12.15 2.27
N VAL A 168 8.21 -12.68 1.19
CA VAL A 168 8.67 -13.89 0.50
C VAL A 168 10.09 -13.70 -0.06
N TYR A 169 10.36 -12.58 -0.72
CA TYR A 169 11.68 -12.26 -1.23
C TYR A 169 12.75 -12.21 -0.12
N LYS A 170 12.42 -11.62 1.03
CA LYS A 170 13.32 -11.59 2.18
C LYS A 170 13.66 -12.99 2.69
N ARG A 171 12.67 -13.88 2.77
CA ARG A 171 12.88 -15.29 3.18
C ARG A 171 13.76 -16.04 2.18
N LEU A 172 13.52 -15.84 0.89
CA LEU A 172 14.31 -16.49 -0.18
C LEU A 172 15.78 -16.06 -0.10
N ARG A 173 16.02 -14.77 0.11
CA ARG A 173 17.38 -14.23 0.27
C ARG A 173 18.10 -14.78 1.51
N GLU A 174 17.38 -14.95 2.62
CA GLU A 174 17.96 -15.57 3.83
C GLU A 174 18.28 -17.05 3.60
N PHE A 175 17.47 -17.77 2.83
CA PHE A 175 17.71 -19.16 2.46
C PHE A 175 18.94 -19.27 1.54
N GLU A 176 19.04 -18.44 0.52
CA GLU A 176 20.21 -18.37 -0.36
C GLU A 176 21.52 -18.08 0.42
N ALA A 177 21.48 -17.14 1.35
CA ALA A 177 22.63 -16.84 2.19
C ALA A 177 23.08 -18.03 3.05
N LYS A 178 22.13 -18.83 3.54
CA LYS A 178 22.44 -20.06 4.30
C LYS A 178 23.03 -21.15 3.42
N LEU A 179 22.54 -21.32 2.19
CA LEU A 179 23.10 -22.28 1.24
C LEU A 179 24.56 -21.94 0.89
N LYS A 180 24.88 -20.68 0.63
CA LYS A 180 26.26 -20.24 0.35
C LYS A 180 27.21 -20.56 1.51
N ILE A 181 26.76 -20.37 2.76
CA ILE A 181 27.56 -20.69 3.95
C ILE A 181 27.82 -22.20 4.07
N VAL A 182 26.87 -23.03 3.65
CA VAL A 182 27.04 -24.50 3.66
C VAL A 182 28.00 -24.94 2.57
N ASP A 183 27.89 -24.38 1.36
CA ASP A 183 28.75 -24.67 0.22
C ASP A 183 30.20 -24.26 0.50
N ASP A 184 30.41 -23.05 1.06
CA ASP A 184 31.75 -22.58 1.48
C ASP A 184 32.41 -23.46 2.56
N LYS A 185 31.60 -24.07 3.45
CA LYS A 185 32.12 -25.00 4.46
C LYS A 185 32.48 -26.38 3.90
N GLU A 186 31.73 -26.84 2.93
CA GLU A 186 31.99 -28.12 2.27
C GLU A 186 33.31 -28.06 1.45
N HIS A 187 33.56 -26.95 0.74
CA HIS A 187 34.78 -26.67 0.02
C HIS A 187 36.02 -26.35 0.91
N ALA A 188 35.83 -26.08 2.19
CA ALA A 188 36.93 -25.84 3.13
C ALA A 188 37.39 -27.12 3.86
N ILE A 189 36.70 -28.24 3.66
CA ILE A 189 37.00 -29.55 4.28
C ILE A 189 37.66 -30.51 3.29
N ASP A 190 37.58 -30.24 1.98
CA ASP A 190 38.30 -30.92 0.92
C ASP A 190 39.68 -30.26 0.65
#